data_fe628c0146e166271b089ec61a902388
#
_entry.id   fe628c0146e166271b089ec61a902388
#
_cell.length_a   1.000
_cell.length_b   1.000
_cell.length_c   1.000
_cell.angle_alpha   90.00
_cell.angle_beta   90.00
_cell.angle_gamma   90.00
#
_symmetry.space_group_name_H-M   'P 1'
#
loop_
_entity.id
_entity.type
_entity.pdbx_description
1 polymer ?
#
loop_
_entity_poly.entity_id
_entity_poly.type
_entity_poly.pdbx_seq_one_letter_code
_entity_poly.pdbx_strand_id
1 'polypeptide(L)'
;QSRKDELKGTIKLVFQPAEEGHAGAYHVLESGLLDDVSVIFGLHVIPNLPVGVVASRPGPFMSAAARFAATFTGKGGHAGVPHDAVDPVVAVSSAVLSLQQLVSRETDPLEAAVVSITILKGGDAYNVIPESASLGGTFRSMTDEGLAYLMKRIREIIEAQAGVNRCAAAVDFLEEELRPYPATVNDDGMYGHAKAVAEAMLGEANVRVAARSMGGEDFAFYARRSPGAFFFIGVGNETTMGPAAAVRPVHSPHFVLDERALPVGAALHAAVAIEYLNKHDCS
;
A
#
# COMPACT_ATOMS: atom_id res chain seq x y z
N GLN A 1 -9.09 24.36 20.28
CA GLN A 1 -8.52 25.42 21.14
C GLN A 1 -9.42 25.72 22.36
N SER A 2 -10.76 25.74 22.21
CA SER A 2 -11.70 26.08 23.29
C SER A 2 -11.70 25.10 24.47
N ARG A 3 -11.18 23.88 24.30
CA ARG A 3 -11.07 22.84 25.35
C ARG A 3 -9.64 22.45 25.69
N LYS A 4 -8.68 23.30 25.36
CA LYS A 4 -7.25 23.01 25.58
C LYS A 4 -6.94 22.72 27.04
N ASP A 5 -7.53 23.45 27.93
CA ASP A 5 -7.28 23.34 29.39
C ASP A 5 -7.96 22.10 30.04
N GLU A 6 -8.79 21.40 29.26
CA GLU A 6 -9.43 20.14 29.69
C GLU A 6 -8.64 18.91 29.27
N LEU A 7 -7.58 19.06 28.44
CA LEU A 7 -6.80 17.92 27.94
C LEU A 7 -5.92 17.33 29.06
N LYS A 8 -6.02 16.03 29.23
CA LYS A 8 -5.26 15.25 30.22
C LYS A 8 -3.97 14.66 29.64
N GLY A 9 -3.30 15.41 28.78
CA GLY A 9 -2.06 15.00 28.14
C GLY A 9 -1.76 15.82 26.89
N THR A 10 -0.85 15.31 26.06
CA THR A 10 -0.39 15.99 24.85
C THR A 10 -1.00 15.35 23.61
N ILE A 11 -1.51 16.16 22.70
CA ILE A 11 -1.94 15.75 21.36
C ILE A 11 -0.98 16.36 20.35
N LYS A 12 -0.38 15.52 19.51
CA LYS A 12 0.42 15.93 18.34
C LYS A 12 -0.39 15.78 17.07
N LEU A 13 -0.46 16.84 16.26
CA LEU A 13 -1.03 16.80 14.92
C LEU A 13 0.10 16.62 13.91
N VAL A 14 0.08 15.53 13.16
CA VAL A 14 1.11 15.19 12.17
C VAL A 14 0.61 15.58 10.79
N PHE A 15 1.22 16.58 10.19
CA PHE A 15 0.98 17.01 8.80
C PHE A 15 2.07 16.41 7.92
N GLN A 16 1.86 15.18 7.50
CA GLN A 16 2.84 14.40 6.77
C GLN A 16 2.76 14.65 5.28
N PRO A 17 3.88 14.95 4.58
CA PRO A 17 3.96 14.94 3.12
C PRO A 17 4.24 13.54 2.59
N ALA A 18 4.08 13.37 1.27
CA ALA A 18 4.69 12.30 0.48
C ALA A 18 4.26 10.86 0.85
N GLU A 19 2.97 10.65 1.21
CA GLU A 19 2.42 9.31 1.33
C GLU A 19 2.49 8.57 -0.01
N GLU A 20 2.20 9.24 -1.12
CA GLU A 20 2.09 8.69 -2.47
C GLU A 20 3.45 8.23 -3.04
N GLY A 21 3.97 7.15 -2.47
CA GLY A 21 5.13 6.42 -2.99
C GLY A 21 6.51 6.84 -2.46
N HIS A 22 6.58 7.84 -1.56
CA HIS A 22 7.86 8.30 -1.00
C HIS A 22 8.01 8.08 0.51
N ALA A 23 7.10 7.32 1.13
CA ALA A 23 7.17 6.91 2.53
C ALA A 23 7.40 8.07 3.52
N GLY A 24 6.61 9.14 3.41
CA GLY A 24 6.73 10.31 4.28
C GLY A 24 6.64 9.99 5.76
N ALA A 25 5.82 9.01 6.15
CA ALA A 25 5.72 8.52 7.52
C ALA A 25 7.05 7.97 8.05
N TYR A 26 7.81 7.24 7.24
CA TYR A 26 9.14 6.78 7.59
C TYR A 26 10.08 7.95 7.94
N HIS A 27 10.09 8.97 7.10
CA HIS A 27 10.94 10.16 7.32
C HIS A 27 10.52 10.98 8.54
N VAL A 28 9.22 11.05 8.83
CA VAL A 28 8.72 11.67 10.07
C VAL A 28 9.19 10.90 11.30
N LEU A 29 9.18 9.56 11.28
CA LEU A 29 9.72 8.74 12.37
C LEU A 29 11.22 8.95 12.56
N GLU A 30 12.01 8.96 11.47
CA GLU A 30 13.46 9.20 11.53
C GLU A 30 13.83 10.57 12.12
N SER A 31 12.91 11.55 12.07
CA SER A 31 13.12 12.85 12.68
C SER A 31 13.09 12.84 14.23
N GLY A 32 12.62 11.76 14.86
CA GLY A 32 12.46 11.64 16.30
C GLY A 32 11.28 12.44 16.90
N LEU A 33 10.51 13.17 16.09
CA LEU A 33 9.41 14.02 16.56
C LEU A 33 8.26 13.23 17.21
N LEU A 34 8.20 11.93 16.98
CA LEU A 34 7.15 11.05 17.48
C LEU A 34 7.63 10.02 18.52
N ASP A 35 8.85 10.15 19.05
CA ASP A 35 9.44 9.17 19.98
C ASP A 35 8.69 9.07 21.31
N ASP A 36 8.01 10.13 21.71
CA ASP A 36 7.17 10.21 22.92
C ASP A 36 5.68 9.92 22.65
N VAL A 37 5.30 9.54 21.43
CA VAL A 37 3.91 9.23 21.08
C VAL A 37 3.55 7.80 21.49
N SER A 38 2.56 7.67 22.37
CA SER A 38 2.10 6.38 22.88
C SER A 38 1.16 5.66 21.94
N VAL A 39 0.30 6.40 21.22
CA VAL A 39 -0.69 5.86 20.26
C VAL A 39 -0.88 6.80 19.09
N ILE A 40 -1.28 6.26 17.94
CA ILE A 40 -1.48 7.04 16.72
C ILE A 40 -2.74 6.61 15.98
N PHE A 41 -3.46 7.58 15.37
CA PHE A 41 -4.67 7.34 14.59
C PHE A 41 -4.61 8.06 13.25
N GLY A 42 -5.07 7.40 12.19
CA GLY A 42 -5.13 7.94 10.84
C GLY A 42 -6.47 7.69 10.16
N LEU A 43 -6.79 8.53 9.16
CA LEU A 43 -7.97 8.40 8.31
C LEU A 43 -7.59 8.51 6.84
N HIS A 44 -8.17 7.67 6.00
CA HIS A 44 -8.09 7.77 4.54
C HIS A 44 -9.48 7.92 3.94
N VAL A 45 -9.64 8.78 2.97
CA VAL A 45 -10.89 9.00 2.24
C VAL A 45 -11.23 7.81 1.36
N ILE A 46 -12.50 7.42 1.31
CA ILE A 46 -12.95 6.33 0.43
C ILE A 46 -14.26 6.68 -0.28
N PRO A 47 -14.31 6.67 -1.63
CA PRO A 47 -15.47 7.18 -2.37
C PRO A 47 -16.67 6.23 -2.42
N ASN A 48 -16.48 4.95 -2.09
CA ASN A 48 -17.54 3.95 -2.08
C ASN A 48 -18.30 3.85 -0.73
N LEU A 49 -18.00 4.73 0.21
CA LEU A 49 -18.77 4.93 1.43
C LEU A 49 -19.38 6.33 1.44
N PRO A 50 -20.63 6.50 1.91
CA PRO A 50 -21.24 7.82 2.01
C PRO A 50 -20.61 8.64 3.14
N VAL A 51 -20.73 9.97 3.04
CA VAL A 51 -20.38 10.89 4.13
C VAL A 51 -21.10 10.50 5.42
N GLY A 52 -20.39 10.57 6.55
CA GLY A 52 -20.91 10.17 7.87
C GLY A 52 -20.71 8.69 8.19
N VAL A 53 -20.16 7.91 7.26
CA VAL A 53 -19.80 6.50 7.48
C VAL A 53 -18.29 6.36 7.58
N VAL A 54 -17.83 5.56 8.54
CA VAL A 54 -16.43 5.15 8.67
C VAL A 54 -16.33 3.63 8.64
N ALA A 55 -15.19 3.12 8.20
CA ALA A 55 -14.95 1.69 8.15
C ALA A 55 -13.50 1.36 8.50
N SER A 56 -13.29 0.32 9.28
CA SER A 56 -11.97 -0.23 9.57
C SER A 56 -12.11 -1.70 10.02
N ARG A 57 -11.02 -2.31 10.43
CA ARG A 57 -11.01 -3.67 10.97
C ARG A 57 -9.86 -3.86 11.94
N PRO A 58 -9.94 -4.78 12.92
CA PRO A 58 -8.82 -5.16 13.75
C PRO A 58 -7.79 -5.97 12.95
N GLY A 59 -6.53 -5.94 13.37
CA GLY A 59 -5.46 -6.69 12.75
C GLY A 59 -5.11 -6.24 11.33
N PRO A 60 -4.69 -7.17 10.43
CA PRO A 60 -4.28 -6.83 9.07
C PRO A 60 -5.38 -6.14 8.26
N PHE A 61 -5.09 -4.91 7.82
CA PHE A 61 -6.06 -4.05 7.13
C PHE A 61 -5.67 -3.72 5.70
N MET A 62 -4.43 -3.19 5.49
CA MET A 62 -3.93 -2.89 4.15
C MET A 62 -2.61 -3.62 3.90
N SER A 63 -2.33 -3.93 2.64
CA SER A 63 -1.19 -4.78 2.29
C SER A 63 0.15 -4.08 2.45
N ALA A 64 1.18 -4.86 2.74
CA ALA A 64 2.55 -4.51 2.40
C ALA A 64 2.69 -4.43 0.87
N ALA A 65 3.49 -3.49 0.38
CA ALA A 65 3.63 -3.22 -1.04
C ALA A 65 5.07 -2.86 -1.41
N ALA A 66 5.56 -3.42 -2.51
CA ALA A 66 6.87 -3.11 -3.05
C ALA A 66 6.86 -3.14 -4.57
N ARG A 67 7.95 -2.67 -5.16
CA ARG A 67 8.18 -2.61 -6.60
C ARG A 67 9.47 -3.34 -6.94
N PHE A 68 9.63 -3.69 -8.21
CA PHE A 68 10.88 -4.23 -8.72
C PHE A 68 11.06 -3.88 -10.19
N ALA A 69 12.32 -3.82 -10.58
CA ALA A 69 12.77 -3.76 -11.96
C ALA A 69 13.79 -4.87 -12.19
N ALA A 70 13.85 -5.40 -13.41
CA ALA A 70 14.87 -6.35 -13.80
C ALA A 70 15.30 -6.10 -15.23
N THR A 71 16.61 -6.24 -15.47
CA THR A 71 17.21 -6.15 -16.79
C THR A 71 17.83 -7.49 -17.15
N PHE A 72 17.48 -8.00 -18.31
CA PHE A 72 18.04 -9.20 -18.92
C PHE A 72 19.07 -8.76 -19.97
N THR A 73 20.29 -9.25 -19.84
CA THR A 73 21.38 -8.97 -20.78
C THR A 73 21.73 -10.24 -21.54
N GLY A 74 21.59 -10.16 -22.85
CA GLY A 74 21.93 -11.23 -23.79
C GLY A 74 23.06 -10.81 -24.74
N LYS A 75 22.90 -11.15 -26.00
CA LYS A 75 23.79 -10.75 -27.10
C LYS A 75 22.95 -10.38 -28.29
N GLY A 76 22.97 -9.11 -28.70
CA GLY A 76 22.27 -8.62 -29.87
C GLY A 76 22.78 -9.23 -31.17
N GLY A 77 21.93 -9.18 -32.21
CA GLY A 77 22.29 -9.73 -33.52
C GLY A 77 21.19 -9.56 -34.57
N HIS A 78 21.48 -10.02 -35.77
CA HIS A 78 20.51 -10.02 -36.87
C HIS A 78 19.43 -11.08 -36.61
N ALA A 79 18.15 -10.70 -36.66
CA ALA A 79 17.03 -11.60 -36.33
C ALA A 79 16.92 -12.81 -37.29
N GLY A 80 17.46 -12.72 -38.49
CA GLY A 80 17.52 -13.83 -39.44
C GLY A 80 18.57 -14.90 -39.15
N VAL A 81 19.51 -14.63 -38.24
CA VAL A 81 20.56 -15.58 -37.80
C VAL A 81 20.60 -15.67 -36.27
N PRO A 82 19.47 -16.07 -35.64
CA PRO A 82 19.30 -16.00 -34.16
C PRO A 82 20.27 -16.91 -33.38
N HIS A 83 20.85 -17.90 -34.03
CA HIS A 83 21.86 -18.81 -33.44
C HIS A 83 23.17 -18.11 -33.10
N ASP A 84 23.49 -16.97 -33.69
CA ASP A 84 24.65 -16.13 -33.39
C ASP A 84 24.40 -15.12 -32.24
N ALA A 85 23.12 -14.99 -31.81
CA ALA A 85 22.67 -14.10 -30.76
C ALA A 85 22.33 -14.88 -29.46
N VAL A 86 22.04 -14.13 -28.41
CA VAL A 86 21.36 -14.60 -27.19
C VAL A 86 20.22 -13.66 -26.89
N ASP A 87 19.00 -14.12 -27.10
CA ASP A 87 17.82 -13.26 -27.16
C ASP A 87 17.24 -12.95 -25.76
N PRO A 88 17.40 -11.71 -25.25
CA PRO A 88 16.85 -11.33 -23.94
C PRO A 88 15.33 -11.10 -24.00
N VAL A 89 14.72 -10.92 -25.18
CA VAL A 89 13.26 -10.75 -25.32
C VAL A 89 12.56 -12.07 -25.00
N VAL A 90 13.11 -13.20 -25.44
CA VAL A 90 12.58 -14.52 -25.07
C VAL A 90 12.75 -14.78 -23.57
N ALA A 91 13.91 -14.43 -23.02
CA ALA A 91 14.19 -14.60 -21.59
C ALA A 91 13.22 -13.81 -20.71
N VAL A 92 13.02 -12.52 -21.00
CA VAL A 92 12.11 -11.65 -20.23
C VAL A 92 10.65 -12.11 -20.37
N SER A 93 10.24 -12.57 -21.54
CA SER A 93 8.87 -13.10 -21.77
C SER A 93 8.60 -14.36 -20.94
N SER A 94 9.59 -15.27 -20.88
CA SER A 94 9.52 -16.48 -20.05
C SER A 94 9.44 -16.15 -18.56
N ALA A 95 10.19 -15.14 -18.10
CA ALA A 95 10.13 -14.66 -16.74
C ALA A 95 8.77 -14.08 -16.37
N VAL A 96 8.13 -13.28 -17.26
CA VAL A 96 6.78 -12.76 -17.06
C VAL A 96 5.78 -13.88 -16.77
N LEU A 97 5.80 -14.94 -17.60
CA LEU A 97 4.89 -16.09 -17.43
C LEU A 97 5.19 -16.86 -16.13
N SER A 98 6.46 -17.09 -15.82
CA SER A 98 6.86 -17.80 -14.60
C SER A 98 6.52 -17.06 -13.32
N LEU A 99 6.63 -15.74 -13.31
CA LEU A 99 6.26 -14.90 -12.17
C LEU A 99 4.78 -14.99 -11.80
N GLN A 100 3.89 -15.30 -12.77
CA GLN A 100 2.46 -15.49 -12.47
C GLN A 100 2.19 -16.73 -11.60
N GLN A 101 3.13 -17.69 -11.57
CA GLN A 101 2.98 -18.91 -10.77
C GLN A 101 3.15 -18.64 -9.26
N LEU A 102 3.81 -17.56 -8.88
CA LEU A 102 3.98 -17.19 -7.47
C LEU A 102 2.64 -17.11 -6.74
N VAL A 103 1.66 -16.41 -7.33
CA VAL A 103 0.33 -16.29 -6.75
C VAL A 103 -0.51 -17.53 -7.01
N SER A 104 -0.44 -18.10 -8.22
CA SER A 104 -1.36 -19.16 -8.62
C SER A 104 -0.94 -20.56 -8.15
N ARG A 105 0.32 -20.77 -7.73
CA ARG A 105 0.86 -22.11 -7.39
C ARG A 105 1.71 -22.14 -6.11
N GLU A 106 2.26 -21.03 -5.65
CA GLU A 106 3.14 -21.00 -4.48
C GLU A 106 2.51 -20.30 -3.27
N THR A 107 1.61 -19.34 -3.47
CA THR A 107 0.89 -18.69 -2.38
C THR A 107 -0.29 -19.53 -1.92
N ASP A 108 -0.49 -19.67 -0.60
CA ASP A 108 -1.70 -20.29 -0.04
C ASP A 108 -2.94 -19.54 -0.56
N PRO A 109 -3.96 -20.22 -1.11
CA PRO A 109 -5.20 -19.58 -1.59
C PRO A 109 -5.94 -18.75 -0.53
N LEU A 110 -5.70 -18.97 0.75
CA LEU A 110 -6.28 -18.22 1.87
C LEU A 110 -5.45 -16.96 2.21
N GLU A 111 -4.23 -16.86 1.69
CA GLU A 111 -3.39 -15.66 1.81
C GLU A 111 -3.58 -14.75 0.60
N ALA A 112 -3.70 -13.45 0.87
CA ALA A 112 -3.82 -12.48 -0.21
C ALA A 112 -2.43 -12.03 -0.66
N ALA A 113 -2.10 -12.29 -1.92
CA ALA A 113 -0.89 -11.82 -2.58
C ALA A 113 -1.18 -11.32 -4.00
N VAL A 114 -0.41 -10.37 -4.47
CA VAL A 114 -0.47 -9.83 -5.84
C VAL A 114 0.94 -9.73 -6.40
N VAL A 115 1.12 -10.17 -7.65
CA VAL A 115 2.32 -9.91 -8.47
C VAL A 115 1.83 -9.42 -9.82
N SER A 116 2.14 -8.18 -10.17
CA SER A 116 1.73 -7.57 -11.44
C SER A 116 2.95 -7.03 -12.18
N ILE A 117 3.15 -7.52 -13.41
CA ILE A 117 4.15 -6.97 -14.33
C ILE A 117 3.47 -5.86 -15.12
N THR A 118 3.94 -4.64 -14.97
CA THR A 118 3.33 -3.45 -15.57
C THR A 118 4.23 -2.76 -16.60
N ILE A 119 5.50 -3.14 -16.63
CA ILE A 119 6.51 -2.62 -17.55
C ILE A 119 7.16 -3.81 -18.25
N LEU A 120 7.25 -3.75 -19.59
CA LEU A 120 7.98 -4.70 -20.43
C LEU A 120 8.58 -3.95 -21.61
N LYS A 121 9.90 -4.03 -21.79
CA LYS A 121 10.61 -3.33 -22.87
C LYS A 121 11.64 -4.26 -23.48
N GLY A 122 11.77 -4.22 -24.83
CA GLY A 122 12.78 -5.00 -25.54
C GLY A 122 12.73 -4.77 -27.03
N GLY A 123 13.84 -4.26 -27.60
CA GLY A 123 14.04 -4.04 -29.02
C GLY A 123 13.30 -2.81 -29.58
N ASP A 124 13.91 -2.24 -30.65
CA ASP A 124 13.39 -1.05 -31.36
C ASP A 124 13.27 -1.27 -32.86
N ALA A 125 13.76 -2.40 -33.41
CA ALA A 125 13.76 -2.71 -34.83
C ALA A 125 13.35 -4.17 -35.10
N TYR A 126 12.56 -4.38 -36.14
CA TYR A 126 12.00 -5.69 -36.51
C TYR A 126 13.04 -6.75 -36.85
N ASN A 127 14.19 -6.35 -37.39
CA ASN A 127 15.25 -7.26 -37.86
C ASN A 127 16.46 -7.33 -36.95
N VAL A 128 16.38 -6.79 -35.70
CA VAL A 128 17.47 -6.76 -34.74
C VAL A 128 17.02 -7.36 -33.43
N ILE A 129 17.71 -8.39 -32.96
CA ILE A 129 17.63 -8.87 -31.57
C ILE A 129 18.42 -7.89 -30.71
N PRO A 130 17.81 -7.30 -29.62
CA PRO A 130 18.49 -6.33 -28.79
C PRO A 130 19.54 -6.99 -27.88
N GLU A 131 20.45 -6.19 -27.34
CA GLU A 131 21.42 -6.66 -26.33
C GLU A 131 20.79 -6.83 -24.95
N SER A 132 19.71 -6.09 -24.67
CA SER A 132 19.01 -6.16 -23.39
C SER A 132 17.50 -6.02 -23.55
N ALA A 133 16.78 -6.59 -22.58
CA ALA A 133 15.34 -6.40 -22.39
C ALA A 133 15.07 -6.20 -20.89
N SER A 134 13.96 -5.55 -20.54
CA SER A 134 13.64 -5.28 -19.15
C SER A 134 12.17 -5.50 -18.82
N LEU A 135 11.90 -5.84 -17.58
CA LEU A 135 10.56 -5.86 -17.00
C LEU A 135 10.54 -5.09 -15.67
N GLY A 136 9.35 -4.71 -15.24
CA GLY A 136 9.14 -4.11 -13.94
C GLY A 136 7.69 -4.29 -13.50
N GLY A 137 7.48 -4.20 -12.19
CA GLY A 137 6.16 -4.41 -11.64
C GLY A 137 6.05 -4.10 -10.15
N THR A 138 4.92 -4.49 -9.60
CA THR A 138 4.61 -4.37 -8.18
C THR A 138 4.21 -5.71 -7.62
N PHE A 139 4.49 -5.92 -6.34
CA PHE A 139 4.04 -7.08 -5.59
C PHE A 139 3.55 -6.69 -4.20
N ARG A 140 2.59 -7.44 -3.68
CA ARG A 140 1.88 -7.10 -2.45
C ARG A 140 1.57 -8.36 -1.66
N SER A 141 1.54 -8.24 -0.33
CA SER A 141 1.09 -9.29 0.59
C SER A 141 0.40 -8.68 1.80
N MET A 142 -0.51 -9.42 2.43
CA MET A 142 -1.14 -8.97 3.68
C MET A 142 -0.24 -9.10 4.90
N THR A 143 0.97 -9.67 4.74
CA THR A 143 1.97 -9.80 5.79
C THR A 143 3.35 -9.38 5.28
N ASP A 144 4.21 -8.95 6.18
CA ASP A 144 5.58 -8.59 5.85
C ASP A 144 6.42 -9.82 5.47
N GLU A 145 6.16 -10.94 6.13
CA GLU A 145 6.79 -12.23 5.82
C GLU A 145 6.42 -12.70 4.41
N GLY A 146 5.15 -12.54 4.03
CA GLY A 146 4.68 -12.83 2.67
C GLY A 146 5.33 -11.92 1.63
N LEU A 147 5.50 -10.62 1.95
CA LEU A 147 6.20 -9.70 1.06
C LEU A 147 7.67 -10.09 0.88
N ALA A 148 8.36 -10.43 1.96
CA ALA A 148 9.76 -10.88 1.93
C ALA A 148 9.91 -12.20 1.15
N TYR A 149 8.96 -13.12 1.30
CA TYR A 149 8.92 -14.36 0.50
C TYR A 149 8.79 -14.05 -0.99
N LEU A 150 7.83 -13.21 -1.38
CA LEU A 150 7.64 -12.81 -2.78
C LEU A 150 8.90 -12.14 -3.34
N MET A 151 9.52 -11.23 -2.59
CA MET A 151 10.76 -10.56 -2.99
C MET A 151 11.87 -11.57 -3.32
N LYS A 152 12.08 -12.53 -2.43
CA LYS A 152 13.05 -13.61 -2.64
C LYS A 152 12.72 -14.42 -3.88
N ARG A 153 11.48 -14.87 -4.03
CA ARG A 153 11.07 -15.73 -5.14
C ARG A 153 11.10 -15.03 -6.49
N ILE A 154 10.72 -13.73 -6.54
CA ILE A 154 10.84 -12.92 -7.75
C ILE A 154 12.27 -12.91 -8.25
N ARG A 155 13.26 -12.67 -7.39
CA ARG A 155 14.68 -12.72 -7.73
C ARG A 155 15.08 -14.09 -8.28
N GLU A 156 14.78 -15.16 -7.55
CA GLU A 156 15.12 -16.53 -7.93
C GLU A 156 14.55 -16.93 -9.30
N ILE A 157 13.28 -16.59 -9.58
CA ILE A 157 12.65 -16.91 -10.86
C ILE A 157 13.30 -16.12 -12.00
N ILE A 158 13.56 -14.82 -11.82
CA ILE A 158 14.18 -13.98 -12.85
C ILE A 158 15.58 -14.50 -13.18
N GLU A 159 16.41 -14.77 -12.17
CA GLU A 159 17.77 -15.28 -12.36
C GLU A 159 17.77 -16.68 -13.03
N ALA A 160 16.85 -17.56 -12.62
CA ALA A 160 16.71 -18.88 -13.23
C ALA A 160 16.27 -18.79 -14.70
N GLN A 161 15.29 -17.95 -15.02
CA GLN A 161 14.83 -17.77 -16.41
C GLN A 161 15.89 -17.13 -17.30
N ALA A 162 16.69 -16.21 -16.77
CA ALA A 162 17.83 -15.68 -17.49
C ALA A 162 18.83 -16.80 -17.82
N GLY A 163 19.19 -17.64 -16.83
CA GLY A 163 20.12 -18.76 -17.01
C GLY A 163 19.64 -19.79 -18.05
N VAL A 164 18.36 -20.17 -18.02
CA VAL A 164 17.75 -21.07 -19.02
C VAL A 164 17.93 -20.54 -20.44
N ASN A 165 17.83 -19.23 -20.64
CA ASN A 165 17.96 -18.56 -21.92
C ASN A 165 19.40 -18.07 -22.21
N ARG A 166 20.41 -18.48 -21.42
CA ARG A 166 21.82 -18.08 -21.55
C ARG A 166 22.06 -16.57 -21.37
N CYS A 167 21.10 -15.84 -20.81
CA CYS A 167 21.20 -14.43 -20.45
C CYS A 167 21.73 -14.27 -19.01
N ALA A 168 22.23 -13.07 -18.70
CA ALA A 168 22.36 -12.61 -17.33
C ALA A 168 21.13 -11.76 -16.93
N ALA A 169 20.82 -11.69 -15.63
CA ALA A 169 19.82 -10.78 -15.12
C ALA A 169 20.32 -10.00 -13.90
N ALA A 170 19.89 -8.74 -13.80
CA ALA A 170 20.02 -7.92 -12.62
C ALA A 170 18.62 -7.55 -12.12
N VAL A 171 18.37 -7.73 -10.82
CA VAL A 171 17.07 -7.43 -10.16
C VAL A 171 17.28 -6.36 -9.11
N ASP A 172 16.53 -5.29 -9.23
CA ASP A 172 16.47 -4.17 -8.29
C ASP A 172 15.07 -4.04 -7.69
N PHE A 173 14.96 -3.97 -6.37
CA PHE A 173 13.69 -3.75 -5.67
C PHE A 173 13.40 -2.28 -5.38
N LEU A 174 14.21 -1.37 -5.91
CA LEU A 174 14.03 0.08 -5.84
C LEU A 174 13.85 0.61 -4.40
N GLU A 175 14.47 -0.06 -3.41
CA GLU A 175 14.25 0.21 -1.99
C GLU A 175 14.74 1.60 -1.57
N GLU A 176 15.73 2.15 -2.26
CA GLU A 176 16.30 3.47 -1.97
C GLU A 176 15.42 4.60 -2.53
N GLU A 177 14.86 4.43 -3.74
CA GLU A 177 14.05 5.44 -4.42
C GLU A 177 12.56 5.36 -4.06
N LEU A 178 12.06 4.13 -3.88
CA LEU A 178 10.65 3.82 -3.68
C LEU A 178 10.48 2.80 -2.54
N ARG A 179 10.77 3.26 -1.33
CA ARG A 179 10.77 2.42 -0.12
C ARG A 179 9.53 1.51 -0.05
N PRO A 180 9.71 0.20 0.18
CA PRO A 180 8.60 -0.71 0.42
C PRO A 180 7.76 -0.29 1.63
N TYR A 181 6.44 -0.36 1.51
CA TYR A 181 5.54 -0.13 2.62
C TYR A 181 5.26 -1.45 3.35
N PRO A 182 5.34 -1.47 4.69
CA PRO A 182 4.90 -2.62 5.45
C PRO A 182 3.39 -2.81 5.39
N ALA A 183 2.90 -3.94 5.90
CA ALA A 183 1.46 -4.14 6.07
C ALA A 183 0.92 -3.19 7.13
N THR A 184 -0.22 -2.54 6.84
CA THR A 184 -0.95 -1.75 7.84
C THR A 184 -1.76 -2.70 8.71
N VAL A 185 -1.35 -2.81 9.97
CA VAL A 185 -1.97 -3.68 10.96
C VAL A 185 -2.50 -2.81 12.10
N ASN A 186 -3.81 -2.80 12.27
CA ASN A 186 -4.43 -2.09 13.38
C ASN A 186 -4.22 -2.86 14.68
N ASP A 187 -3.79 -2.16 15.74
CA ASP A 187 -3.82 -2.68 17.09
C ASP A 187 -5.27 -2.91 17.52
N ASP A 188 -5.56 -4.07 18.10
CA ASP A 188 -6.93 -4.46 18.47
C ASP A 188 -7.53 -3.54 19.52
N GLY A 189 -6.74 -3.09 20.50
CA GLY A 189 -7.15 -2.17 21.56
C GLY A 189 -7.46 -0.78 20.99
N MET A 190 -6.59 -0.26 20.14
CA MET A 190 -6.76 1.06 19.51
C MET A 190 -7.89 1.06 18.50
N TYR A 191 -8.05 -0.03 17.73
CA TYR A 191 -9.22 -0.22 16.89
C TYR A 191 -10.52 -0.22 17.72
N GLY A 192 -10.58 -1.00 18.81
CA GLY A 192 -11.75 -1.05 19.68
C GLY A 192 -12.07 0.29 20.32
N HIS A 193 -11.05 1.04 20.75
CA HIS A 193 -11.20 2.38 21.29
C HIS A 193 -11.78 3.35 20.24
N ALA A 194 -11.15 3.46 19.08
CA ALA A 194 -11.59 4.38 18.03
C ALA A 194 -12.98 4.01 17.46
N LYS A 195 -13.27 2.69 17.35
CA LYS A 195 -14.59 2.19 16.96
C LYS A 195 -15.67 2.65 17.93
N ALA A 196 -15.48 2.48 19.23
CA ALA A 196 -16.46 2.89 20.24
C ALA A 196 -16.72 4.39 20.22
N VAL A 197 -15.69 5.22 20.03
CA VAL A 197 -15.85 6.68 19.90
C VAL A 197 -16.60 7.02 18.61
N ALA A 198 -16.27 6.37 17.50
CA ALA A 198 -16.98 6.57 16.23
C ALA A 198 -18.47 6.18 16.33
N GLU A 199 -18.80 5.07 16.99
CA GLU A 199 -20.16 4.63 17.23
C GLU A 199 -20.97 5.62 18.09
N ALA A 200 -20.34 6.18 19.12
CA ALA A 200 -20.97 7.21 19.95
C ALA A 200 -21.25 8.52 19.17
N MET A 201 -20.39 8.87 18.19
CA MET A 201 -20.51 10.09 17.40
C MET A 201 -21.45 9.95 16.20
N LEU A 202 -21.36 8.84 15.48
CA LEU A 202 -21.98 8.65 14.17
C LEU A 202 -23.18 7.68 14.23
N GLY A 203 -23.31 6.94 15.32
CA GLY A 203 -24.23 5.82 15.43
C GLY A 203 -23.61 4.51 14.94
N GLU A 204 -23.96 3.39 15.59
CA GLU A 204 -23.41 2.05 15.31
C GLU A 204 -23.55 1.62 13.84
N ALA A 205 -24.69 1.92 13.19
CA ALA A 205 -24.94 1.58 11.80
C ALA A 205 -23.97 2.26 10.80
N ASN A 206 -23.32 3.34 11.21
CA ASN A 206 -22.40 4.13 10.41
C ASN A 206 -20.92 3.77 10.66
N VAL A 207 -20.66 2.78 11.52
CA VAL A 207 -19.32 2.27 11.77
C VAL A 207 -19.25 0.83 11.27
N ARG A 208 -18.56 0.62 10.16
CA ARG A 208 -18.58 -0.65 9.43
C ARG A 208 -17.26 -1.40 9.55
N VAL A 209 -17.33 -2.74 9.45
CA VAL A 209 -16.13 -3.56 9.29
C VAL A 209 -15.72 -3.51 7.83
N ALA A 210 -14.49 -3.02 7.57
CA ALA A 210 -13.93 -2.96 6.23
C ALA A 210 -13.41 -4.32 5.77
N ALA A 211 -13.51 -4.59 4.47
CA ALA A 211 -12.73 -5.66 3.85
C ALA A 211 -11.23 -5.34 3.90
N ARG A 212 -10.38 -6.35 3.82
CA ARG A 212 -8.94 -6.16 3.60
C ARG A 212 -8.72 -5.46 2.26
N SER A 213 -7.72 -4.58 2.19
CA SER A 213 -7.35 -3.86 0.98
C SER A 213 -5.95 -4.25 0.52
N MET A 214 -5.77 -4.45 -0.78
CA MET A 214 -4.45 -4.62 -1.38
C MET A 214 -3.78 -3.27 -1.72
N GLY A 215 -4.33 -2.13 -1.28
CA GLY A 215 -3.66 -0.85 -1.22
C GLY A 215 -2.51 -0.87 -0.21
N GLY A 216 -1.41 -0.18 -0.51
CA GLY A 216 -0.36 0.10 0.46
C GLY A 216 -0.63 1.45 1.11
N GLU A 217 -0.17 1.63 2.35
CA GLU A 217 -0.36 2.86 3.13
C GLU A 217 0.82 3.06 4.07
N ASP A 218 1.48 4.20 4.02
CA ASP A 218 2.69 4.43 4.81
C ASP A 218 2.42 4.67 6.30
N PHE A 219 1.15 4.88 6.71
CA PHE A 219 0.74 4.82 8.12
C PHE A 219 1.22 3.52 8.80
N ALA A 220 1.46 2.49 8.04
CA ALA A 220 2.03 1.23 8.50
C ALA A 220 3.36 1.40 9.25
N PHE A 221 4.18 2.37 8.88
CA PHE A 221 5.41 2.68 9.63
C PHE A 221 5.11 3.15 11.04
N TYR A 222 4.10 4.02 11.21
CA TYR A 222 3.65 4.46 12.53
C TYR A 222 3.09 3.30 13.35
N ALA A 223 2.23 2.46 12.74
CA ALA A 223 1.62 1.32 13.40
C ALA A 223 2.62 0.27 13.87
N ARG A 224 3.81 0.19 13.25
CA ARG A 224 4.92 -0.64 13.72
C ARG A 224 5.66 -0.04 14.92
N ARG A 225 5.66 1.28 15.06
CA ARG A 225 6.40 1.99 16.10
C ARG A 225 5.57 2.15 17.37
N SER A 226 4.26 2.41 17.22
CA SER A 226 3.33 2.67 18.31
C SER A 226 1.98 2.02 18.01
N PRO A 227 1.26 1.49 19.02
CA PRO A 227 -0.10 1.02 18.83
C PRO A 227 -0.95 2.06 18.10
N GLY A 228 -1.65 1.66 17.06
CA GLY A 228 -2.43 2.61 16.25
C GLY A 228 -3.60 1.97 15.53
N ALA A 229 -4.49 2.80 15.04
CA ALA A 229 -5.59 2.36 14.21
C ALA A 229 -5.85 3.32 13.04
N PHE A 230 -6.06 2.73 11.88
CA PHE A 230 -6.33 3.42 10.64
C PHE A 230 -7.75 3.12 10.17
N PHE A 231 -8.47 4.14 9.74
CA PHE A 231 -9.86 4.02 9.34
C PHE A 231 -10.06 4.62 7.95
N PHE A 232 -10.99 4.07 7.20
CA PHE A 232 -11.57 4.74 6.04
C PHE A 232 -12.70 5.67 6.47
N ILE A 233 -12.76 6.87 5.87
CA ILE A 233 -13.87 7.81 6.01
C ILE A 233 -14.56 7.97 4.66
N GLY A 234 -15.88 7.79 4.65
CA GLY A 234 -16.70 7.94 3.46
C GLY A 234 -16.75 9.37 2.95
N VAL A 235 -16.51 9.53 1.64
CA VAL A 235 -16.58 10.82 0.94
C VAL A 235 -17.54 10.77 -0.26
N GLY A 236 -18.30 9.67 -0.42
CA GLY A 236 -19.31 9.53 -1.44
C GLY A 236 -20.61 10.25 -1.09
N ASN A 237 -21.35 10.67 -2.09
CA ASN A 237 -22.65 11.30 -1.97
C ASN A 237 -23.66 10.71 -2.97
N GLU A 238 -24.88 11.23 -3.00
CA GLU A 238 -25.94 10.74 -3.89
C GLU A 238 -25.56 10.79 -5.38
N THR A 239 -24.78 11.79 -5.78
CA THR A 239 -24.30 11.96 -7.17
C THR A 239 -23.21 10.96 -7.54
N THR A 240 -22.35 10.62 -6.60
CA THR A 240 -21.21 9.70 -6.83
C THR A 240 -21.52 8.23 -6.55
N MET A 241 -22.59 7.94 -5.82
CA MET A 241 -22.99 6.58 -5.39
C MET A 241 -24.37 6.15 -5.88
N GLY A 242 -25.10 6.99 -6.64
CA GLY A 242 -26.41 6.65 -7.17
C GLY A 242 -26.39 5.53 -8.22
N PRO A 243 -27.54 4.93 -8.58
CA PRO A 243 -27.62 3.78 -9.48
C PRO A 243 -27.02 4.03 -10.89
N ALA A 244 -26.95 5.29 -11.32
CA ALA A 244 -26.34 5.71 -12.59
C ALA A 244 -24.92 6.25 -12.42
N ALA A 245 -24.38 6.30 -11.19
CA ALA A 245 -23.08 6.86 -10.92
C ALA A 245 -22.00 5.78 -10.99
N ALA A 246 -20.95 6.02 -11.79
CA ALA A 246 -19.72 5.26 -11.68
C ALA A 246 -18.93 5.82 -10.49
N VAL A 247 -18.76 5.05 -9.42
CA VAL A 247 -17.84 5.41 -8.34
C VAL A 247 -16.46 5.65 -8.95
N ARG A 248 -15.94 6.85 -8.76
CA ARG A 248 -14.61 7.23 -9.25
C ARG A 248 -13.61 6.86 -8.17
N PRO A 249 -12.66 5.95 -8.45
CA PRO A 249 -11.67 5.54 -7.47
C PRO A 249 -10.75 6.71 -7.10
N VAL A 250 -10.11 6.61 -5.94
CA VAL A 250 -8.94 7.44 -5.60
C VAL A 250 -7.89 7.34 -6.73
N HIS A 251 -7.06 8.35 -6.93
CA HIS A 251 -6.12 8.49 -8.06
C HIS A 251 -6.76 8.68 -9.45
N SER A 252 -8.08 8.73 -9.56
CA SER A 252 -8.74 9.11 -10.81
C SER A 252 -8.71 10.64 -10.98
N PRO A 253 -8.45 11.18 -12.19
CA PRO A 253 -8.60 12.63 -12.46
C PRO A 253 -10.06 13.10 -12.33
N HIS A 254 -11.00 12.17 -12.21
CA HIS A 254 -12.42 12.43 -12.01
C HIS A 254 -12.89 12.11 -10.58
N PHE A 255 -11.95 11.88 -9.65
CA PHE A 255 -12.29 11.67 -8.25
C PHE A 255 -13.04 12.87 -7.68
N VAL A 256 -14.13 12.59 -6.97
CA VAL A 256 -14.95 13.61 -6.31
C VAL A 256 -14.99 13.31 -4.83
N LEU A 257 -14.60 14.29 -4.03
CA LEU A 257 -14.66 14.26 -2.59
C LEU A 257 -15.80 15.16 -2.12
N ASP A 258 -16.72 14.63 -1.34
CA ASP A 258 -17.72 15.45 -0.67
C ASP A 258 -17.12 16.11 0.58
N GLU A 259 -16.89 17.40 0.53
CA GLU A 259 -16.21 18.16 1.60
C GLU A 259 -16.95 18.14 2.94
N ARG A 260 -18.22 17.72 2.98
CA ARG A 260 -18.95 17.50 4.25
C ARG A 260 -18.30 16.41 5.11
N ALA A 261 -17.44 15.57 4.54
CA ALA A 261 -16.65 14.60 5.28
C ALA A 261 -15.54 15.24 6.13
N LEU A 262 -14.99 16.40 5.73
CA LEU A 262 -13.87 17.06 6.41
C LEU A 262 -14.16 17.38 7.88
N PRO A 263 -15.27 18.06 8.24
CA PRO A 263 -15.60 18.30 9.64
C PRO A 263 -15.89 17.01 10.43
N VAL A 264 -16.41 15.97 9.79
CA VAL A 264 -16.63 14.65 10.42
C VAL A 264 -15.29 14.02 10.78
N GLY A 265 -14.31 13.99 9.85
CA GLY A 265 -12.99 13.48 10.09
C GLY A 265 -12.22 14.24 11.17
N ALA A 266 -12.28 15.58 11.14
CA ALA A 266 -11.66 16.42 12.15
C ALA A 266 -12.25 16.19 13.55
N ALA A 267 -13.58 16.08 13.64
CA ALA A 267 -14.28 15.80 14.90
C ALA A 267 -13.95 14.40 15.43
N LEU A 268 -13.86 13.39 14.55
CA LEU A 268 -13.50 12.03 14.93
C LEU A 268 -12.07 11.95 15.47
N HIS A 269 -11.09 12.54 14.79
CA HIS A 269 -9.72 12.61 15.29
C HIS A 269 -9.63 13.27 16.66
N ALA A 270 -10.34 14.41 16.84
CA ALA A 270 -10.34 15.11 18.12
C ALA A 270 -10.99 14.26 19.23
N ALA A 271 -12.15 13.63 18.95
CA ALA A 271 -12.85 12.81 19.94
C ALA A 271 -12.04 11.57 20.34
N VAL A 272 -11.45 10.85 19.37
CA VAL A 272 -10.62 9.67 19.63
C VAL A 272 -9.45 10.03 20.54
N ALA A 273 -8.76 11.14 20.25
CA ALA A 273 -7.61 11.57 21.06
C ALA A 273 -8.03 12.00 22.48
N ILE A 274 -9.10 12.79 22.61
CA ILE A 274 -9.60 13.27 23.91
C ILE A 274 -10.06 12.09 24.77
N GLU A 275 -10.86 11.18 24.22
CA GLU A 275 -11.37 10.02 24.94
C GLU A 275 -10.24 9.03 25.32
N TYR A 276 -9.17 8.93 24.50
CA TYR A 276 -8.00 8.16 24.85
C TYR A 276 -7.31 8.77 26.09
N LEU A 277 -7.05 10.07 26.08
CA LEU A 277 -6.43 10.76 27.21
C LEU A 277 -7.29 10.67 28.48
N ASN A 278 -8.62 10.80 28.36
CA ASN A 278 -9.53 10.67 29.48
C ASN A 278 -9.50 9.29 30.16
N LYS A 279 -9.31 8.22 29.36
CA LYS A 279 -9.25 6.84 29.87
C LYS A 279 -7.89 6.46 30.46
N HIS A 280 -6.82 7.13 30.06
CA HIS A 280 -5.44 6.82 30.42
C HIS A 280 -4.81 7.90 31.27
N ASP A 281 -5.66 8.72 31.94
CA ASP A 281 -5.21 9.74 32.89
C ASP A 281 -4.48 9.07 34.05
N CYS A 282 -3.15 9.16 34.02
CA CYS A 282 -2.27 8.78 35.12
C CYS A 282 -1.97 10.04 35.95
N SER A 283 -3.01 10.65 36.54
CA SER A 283 -2.83 11.72 37.53
C SER A 283 -2.37 11.17 38.89
#